data_8e0647ff20cd0de6990fba7ccb521e10
#
_entry.id   8e0647ff20cd0de6990fba7ccb521e10
#
_cell.length_a   1.000
_cell.length_b   1.000
_cell.length_c   1.000
_cell.angle_alpha   90.00
_cell.angle_beta   90.00
_cell.angle_gamma   90.00
#
_symmetry.space_group_name_H-M   'P 1'
#
loop_
_entity.id
_entity.type
_entity.pdbx_description
1 polymer ?
#
loop_
_entity_poly.entity_id
_entity_poly.type
_entity_poly.pdbx_seq_one_letter_code
_entity_poly.pdbx_strand_id
1 'polypeptide(L)'
;YSYSFAYINSYQKSLSDARDEFMKLSAPVVPVNDQIAILPLIGEIDIDRAQYILEKTLLEASRLKISTLIIDLSGVIKVDAVVAEQIIRVTQSLRLVGVHSMLTGIRPEMAQTMISLGIDVSQLSLGGSLKQTFKKLTANP
;
A
#
# COMPACT_ATOMS: atom_id res chain seq x y z
N TYR A 1 -0.50 -5.85 44.69
CA TYR A 1 0.58 -5.68 43.70
C TYR A 1 0.34 -6.51 42.47
N SER A 2 -0.19 -7.73 42.59
CA SER A 2 -0.53 -8.55 41.44
C SER A 2 -1.65 -7.93 40.59
N TYR A 3 -2.57 -7.22 41.22
CA TYR A 3 -3.65 -6.51 40.49
C TYR A 3 -3.11 -5.43 39.58
N SER A 4 -2.17 -4.59 40.06
CA SER A 4 -1.59 -3.51 39.27
C SER A 4 -0.83 -4.06 38.07
N PHE A 5 -0.06 -5.12 38.27
CA PHE A 5 0.71 -5.75 37.22
C PHE A 5 -0.19 -6.37 36.17
N ALA A 6 -1.22 -7.11 36.58
CA ALA A 6 -2.17 -7.74 35.67
C ALA A 6 -2.94 -6.70 34.86
N TYR A 7 -3.33 -5.58 35.48
CA TYR A 7 -4.03 -4.48 34.81
C TYR A 7 -3.15 -3.83 33.73
N ILE A 8 -1.89 -3.55 34.04
CA ILE A 8 -0.95 -2.94 33.12
C ILE A 8 -0.69 -3.85 31.92
N ASN A 9 -0.49 -5.15 32.14
CA ASN A 9 -0.32 -6.12 31.07
C ASN A 9 -1.52 -6.21 30.16
N SER A 10 -2.72 -6.22 30.73
CA SER A 10 -3.98 -6.27 30.00
C SER A 10 -4.17 -5.01 29.14
N TYR A 11 -3.83 -3.84 29.68
CA TYR A 11 -3.90 -2.57 28.98
C TYR A 11 -2.92 -2.53 27.80
N GLN A 12 -1.67 -2.93 28.01
CA GLN A 12 -0.65 -2.98 26.96
C GLN A 12 -1.03 -3.94 25.85
N LYS A 13 -1.59 -5.09 26.19
CA LYS A 13 -2.08 -6.04 25.20
C LYS A 13 -3.21 -5.45 24.37
N SER A 14 -4.15 -4.74 25.00
CA SER A 14 -5.26 -4.09 24.30
C SER A 14 -4.77 -3.02 23.34
N LEU A 15 -3.75 -2.24 23.71
CA LEU A 15 -3.15 -1.25 22.83
C LEU A 15 -2.44 -1.91 21.64
N SER A 16 -1.72 -2.99 21.88
CA SER A 16 -1.04 -3.74 20.84
C SER A 16 -2.05 -4.35 19.87
N ASP A 17 -3.13 -4.94 20.37
CA ASP A 17 -4.18 -5.51 19.54
C ASP A 17 -4.88 -4.43 18.71
N ALA A 18 -5.13 -3.25 19.29
CA ALA A 18 -5.74 -2.11 18.57
C ALA A 18 -4.82 -1.60 17.47
N ARG A 19 -3.51 -1.55 17.72
CA ARG A 19 -2.51 -1.17 16.71
C ARG A 19 -2.47 -2.18 15.57
N ASP A 20 -2.48 -3.48 15.89
CA ASP A 20 -2.48 -4.53 14.88
C ASP A 20 -3.75 -4.47 14.01
N GLU A 21 -4.91 -4.23 14.62
CA GLU A 21 -6.17 -4.03 13.90
C GLU A 21 -6.09 -2.82 12.96
N PHE A 22 -5.55 -1.69 13.44
CA PHE A 22 -5.35 -0.50 12.63
C PHE A 22 -4.43 -0.79 11.45
N MET A 23 -3.32 -1.48 11.68
CA MET A 23 -2.38 -1.84 10.63
C MET A 23 -3.04 -2.71 9.56
N LYS A 24 -3.85 -3.68 9.95
CA LYS A 24 -4.58 -4.54 9.02
C LYS A 24 -5.56 -3.76 8.15
N LEU A 25 -6.26 -2.77 8.74
CA LEU A 25 -7.21 -1.93 8.02
C LEU A 25 -6.53 -0.90 7.12
N SER A 26 -5.28 -0.54 7.43
CA SER A 26 -4.57 0.51 6.70
C SER A 26 -3.98 0.06 5.37
N ALA A 27 -3.93 -1.24 5.10
CA ALA A 27 -3.39 -1.79 3.86
C ALA A 27 -4.26 -2.95 3.36
N PRO A 28 -5.56 -2.71 3.10
CA PRO A 28 -6.42 -3.78 2.60
C PRO A 28 -6.22 -3.98 1.10
N VAL A 29 -5.88 -5.18 0.69
CA VAL A 29 -5.90 -5.56 -0.72
C VAL A 29 -7.31 -6.02 -1.04
N VAL A 30 -8.02 -5.25 -1.86
CA VAL A 30 -9.43 -5.47 -2.18
C VAL A 30 -9.54 -6.07 -3.58
N PRO A 31 -9.92 -7.34 -3.72
CA PRO A 31 -10.10 -7.93 -5.04
C PRO A 31 -11.33 -7.32 -5.72
N VAL A 32 -11.17 -6.97 -6.99
CA VAL A 32 -12.25 -6.41 -7.82
C VAL A 32 -12.82 -7.49 -8.73
N ASN A 33 -11.93 -8.30 -9.27
CA ASN A 33 -12.29 -9.49 -10.06
C ASN A 33 -11.17 -10.52 -9.90
N ASP A 34 -11.18 -11.59 -10.71
CA ASP A 34 -10.21 -12.68 -10.58
C ASP A 34 -8.77 -12.26 -10.93
N GLN A 35 -8.59 -11.14 -11.61
CA GLN A 35 -7.29 -10.70 -12.11
C GLN A 35 -6.80 -9.40 -11.49
N ILE A 36 -7.69 -8.57 -10.97
CA ILE A 36 -7.39 -7.22 -10.52
C ILE A 36 -7.76 -7.03 -9.06
N ALA A 37 -6.85 -6.43 -8.31
CA ALA A 37 -7.13 -5.96 -6.95
C ALA A 37 -6.66 -4.53 -6.79
N ILE A 38 -7.17 -3.86 -5.76
CA ILE A 38 -6.83 -2.48 -5.43
C ILE A 38 -6.25 -2.44 -4.03
N LEU A 39 -5.15 -1.69 -3.87
CA LEU A 39 -4.55 -1.38 -2.58
C LEU A 39 -4.65 0.13 -2.36
N PRO A 40 -5.67 0.60 -1.62
CA PRO A 40 -5.74 2.01 -1.27
C PRO A 40 -4.81 2.30 -0.09
N LEU A 41 -3.93 3.27 -0.27
CA LEU A 41 -3.06 3.77 0.80
C LEU A 41 -3.62 5.08 1.33
N ILE A 42 -3.77 5.19 2.64
CA ILE A 42 -4.43 6.32 3.28
C ILE A 42 -3.60 6.82 4.46
N GLY A 43 -3.52 8.13 4.59
CA GLY A 43 -2.90 8.78 5.75
C GLY A 43 -1.38 8.88 5.64
N GLU A 44 -0.74 8.98 6.80
CA GLU A 44 0.72 9.01 6.88
C GLU A 44 1.28 7.61 6.89
N ILE A 45 2.37 7.42 6.18
CA ILE A 45 3.06 6.14 6.09
C ILE A 45 4.44 6.29 6.72
N ASP A 46 4.63 5.69 7.89
CA ASP A 46 5.94 5.60 8.53
C ASP A 46 6.66 4.30 8.11
N ILE A 47 7.88 4.11 8.61
CA ILE A 47 8.70 2.95 8.25
C ILE A 47 8.02 1.64 8.64
N ASP A 48 7.46 1.56 9.84
CA ASP A 48 6.80 0.34 10.34
C ASP A 48 5.58 -0.01 9.51
N ARG A 49 4.77 0.99 9.18
CA ARG A 49 3.59 0.82 8.34
C ARG A 49 3.98 0.43 6.92
N ALA A 50 5.03 1.05 6.36
CA ALA A 50 5.53 0.72 5.03
C ALA A 50 5.99 -0.73 4.97
N GLN A 51 6.71 -1.21 5.97
CA GLN A 51 7.16 -2.59 6.05
C GLN A 51 5.98 -3.56 6.13
N TYR A 52 4.98 -3.23 6.94
CA TYR A 52 3.75 -4.02 7.05
C TYR A 52 3.01 -4.08 5.71
N ILE A 53 2.89 -2.94 5.03
CA ILE A 53 2.23 -2.86 3.71
C ILE A 53 2.94 -3.77 2.71
N LEU A 54 4.28 -3.73 2.66
CA LEU A 54 5.06 -4.57 1.76
C LEU A 54 4.77 -6.06 2.00
N GLU A 55 4.90 -6.51 3.24
CA GLU A 55 4.72 -7.91 3.59
C GLU A 55 3.29 -8.39 3.34
N LYS A 56 2.32 -7.60 3.77
CA LYS A 56 0.91 -7.94 3.63
C LYS A 56 0.47 -7.96 2.17
N THR A 57 0.93 -7.00 1.39
CA THR A 57 0.58 -6.90 -0.03
C THR A 57 1.12 -8.08 -0.82
N LEU A 58 2.37 -8.47 -0.59
CA LEU A 58 2.95 -9.64 -1.25
C LEU A 58 2.19 -10.91 -0.91
N LEU A 59 1.86 -11.10 0.36
CA LEU A 59 1.14 -12.28 0.82
C LEU A 59 -0.27 -12.35 0.21
N GLU A 60 -1.01 -11.25 0.24
CA GLU A 60 -2.37 -11.20 -0.29
C GLU A 60 -2.41 -11.31 -1.81
N ALA A 61 -1.49 -10.67 -2.52
CA ALA A 61 -1.40 -10.78 -3.97
C ALA A 61 -1.14 -12.22 -4.41
N SER A 62 -0.26 -12.91 -3.70
CA SER A 62 0.03 -14.31 -3.93
C SER A 62 -1.18 -15.20 -3.66
N ARG A 63 -1.87 -14.96 -2.54
CA ARG A 63 -3.05 -15.72 -2.14
C ARG A 63 -4.20 -15.57 -3.14
N LEU A 64 -4.42 -14.34 -3.60
CA LEU A 64 -5.51 -14.03 -4.53
C LEU A 64 -5.20 -14.40 -5.98
N LYS A 65 -3.94 -14.69 -6.29
CA LYS A 65 -3.48 -15.05 -7.65
C LYS A 65 -3.86 -14.00 -8.70
N ILE A 66 -3.81 -12.73 -8.31
CA ILE A 66 -4.09 -11.62 -9.22
C ILE A 66 -2.94 -11.39 -10.19
N SER A 67 -3.24 -10.80 -11.33
CA SER A 67 -2.24 -10.40 -12.33
C SER A 67 -1.90 -8.92 -12.26
N THR A 68 -2.80 -8.10 -11.74
CA THR A 68 -2.63 -6.64 -11.66
C THR A 68 -3.08 -6.12 -10.30
N LEU A 69 -2.24 -5.30 -9.70
CA LEU A 69 -2.58 -4.58 -8.48
C LEU A 69 -2.54 -3.08 -8.75
N ILE A 70 -3.63 -2.40 -8.45
CA ILE A 70 -3.71 -0.95 -8.54
C ILE A 70 -3.43 -0.40 -7.15
N ILE A 71 -2.36 0.38 -7.03
CA ILE A 71 -1.98 1.05 -5.78
C ILE A 71 -2.43 2.49 -5.86
N ASP A 72 -3.42 2.86 -5.07
CA ASP A 72 -3.99 4.21 -5.08
C ASP A 72 -3.37 5.06 -3.99
N LEU A 73 -2.74 6.15 -4.39
CA LEU A 73 -2.02 7.06 -3.51
C LEU A 73 -2.80 8.34 -3.19
N SER A 74 -4.04 8.46 -3.66
CA SER A 74 -4.82 9.68 -3.50
C SER A 74 -5.08 10.04 -2.03
N GLY A 75 -5.12 9.05 -1.15
CA GLY A 75 -5.33 9.26 0.29
C GLY A 75 -4.05 9.44 1.11
N VAL A 76 -2.89 9.40 0.48
CA VAL A 76 -1.61 9.57 1.18
C VAL A 76 -1.37 11.06 1.44
N ILE A 77 -1.07 11.41 2.69
CA ILE A 77 -0.92 12.81 3.10
C ILE A 77 0.40 13.37 2.59
N LYS A 78 1.48 12.61 2.75
CA LYS A 78 2.83 13.09 2.43
C LYS A 78 3.68 11.95 1.86
N VAL A 79 4.39 12.25 0.80
CA VAL A 79 5.38 11.34 0.21
C VAL A 79 6.76 11.92 0.46
N ASP A 80 7.54 11.28 1.33
CA ASP A 80 8.95 11.61 1.54
C ASP A 80 9.83 10.51 0.91
N ALA A 81 11.14 10.60 1.11
CA ALA A 81 12.08 9.65 0.55
C ALA A 81 11.80 8.21 1.02
N VAL A 82 11.42 8.03 2.28
CA VAL A 82 11.14 6.71 2.84
C VAL A 82 9.92 6.10 2.18
N VAL A 83 8.82 6.85 2.08
CA VAL A 83 7.58 6.39 1.45
C VAL A 83 7.81 6.04 -0.02
N ALA A 84 8.48 6.93 -0.76
CA ALA A 84 8.75 6.73 -2.17
C ALA A 84 9.60 5.47 -2.40
N GLU A 85 10.62 5.25 -1.59
CA GLU A 85 11.47 4.07 -1.67
C GLU A 85 10.66 2.80 -1.41
N GLN A 86 9.77 2.81 -0.41
CA GLN A 86 8.94 1.66 -0.10
C GLN A 86 7.92 1.36 -1.20
N ILE A 87 7.35 2.37 -1.83
CA ILE A 87 6.45 2.19 -2.97
C ILE A 87 7.18 1.46 -4.10
N ILE A 88 8.39 1.92 -4.44
CA ILE A 88 9.21 1.27 -5.47
C ILE A 88 9.51 -0.17 -5.09
N ARG A 89 9.87 -0.42 -3.84
CA ARG A 89 10.19 -1.75 -3.35
C ARG A 89 8.99 -2.70 -3.46
N VAL A 90 7.79 -2.21 -3.13
CA VAL A 90 6.55 -2.98 -3.30
C VAL A 90 6.33 -3.33 -4.77
N THR A 91 6.45 -2.38 -5.68
CA THR A 91 6.25 -2.63 -7.12
C THR A 91 7.26 -3.61 -7.68
N GLN A 92 8.52 -3.51 -7.28
CA GLN A 92 9.57 -4.43 -7.71
C GLN A 92 9.33 -5.85 -7.18
N SER A 93 8.95 -5.96 -5.92
CA SER A 93 8.67 -7.26 -5.29
C SER A 93 7.46 -7.95 -5.93
N LEU A 94 6.42 -7.19 -6.24
CA LEU A 94 5.24 -7.71 -6.93
C LEU A 94 5.60 -8.24 -8.31
N ARG A 95 6.46 -7.55 -9.03
CA ARG A 95 6.93 -8.00 -10.34
C ARG A 95 7.61 -9.36 -10.27
N LEU A 96 8.39 -9.60 -9.22
CA LEU A 96 9.07 -10.88 -9.04
C LEU A 96 8.09 -12.04 -8.84
N VAL A 97 6.93 -11.79 -8.30
CA VAL A 97 5.88 -12.82 -8.13
C VAL A 97 4.84 -12.79 -9.26
N GLY A 98 5.13 -12.08 -10.34
CA GLY A 98 4.29 -12.08 -11.54
C GLY A 98 3.11 -11.13 -11.51
N VAL A 99 3.11 -10.16 -10.59
CA VAL A 99 2.03 -9.18 -10.47
C VAL A 99 2.46 -7.84 -11.04
N HIS A 100 1.73 -7.35 -12.02
CA HIS A 100 1.92 -6.01 -12.55
C HIS A 100 1.25 -4.99 -11.62
N SER A 101 1.97 -3.95 -11.23
CA SER A 101 1.42 -2.91 -10.36
C SER A 101 1.27 -1.60 -11.12
N MET A 102 0.19 -0.87 -10.84
CA MET A 102 -0.07 0.46 -11.40
C MET A 102 -0.32 1.44 -10.26
N LEU A 103 0.32 2.59 -10.32
CA LEU A 103 0.14 3.66 -9.34
C LEU A 103 -0.91 4.64 -9.84
N THR A 104 -1.85 5.00 -9.01
CA THR A 104 -2.90 5.95 -9.32
C THR A 104 -3.00 7.02 -8.22
N GLY A 105 -3.62 8.14 -8.56
CA GLY A 105 -3.88 9.19 -7.58
C GLY A 105 -2.66 10.00 -7.18
N ILE A 106 -1.62 10.04 -8.01
CA ILE A 106 -0.45 10.85 -7.74
C ILE A 106 -0.80 12.32 -7.97
N ARG A 107 -0.71 13.11 -6.91
CA ARG A 107 -0.95 14.56 -6.99
C ARG A 107 0.30 15.28 -7.50
N PRO A 108 0.15 16.50 -8.08
CA PRO A 108 1.30 17.25 -8.60
C PRO A 108 2.42 17.45 -7.58
N GLU A 109 2.11 17.75 -6.32
CA GLU A 109 3.11 17.92 -5.28
C GLU A 109 3.87 16.62 -4.98
N MET A 110 3.19 15.47 -5.06
CA MET A 110 3.85 14.17 -4.92
C MET A 110 4.79 13.89 -6.08
N ALA A 111 4.35 14.18 -7.30
CA ALA A 111 5.15 13.99 -8.50
C ALA A 111 6.42 14.83 -8.44
N GLN A 112 6.31 16.09 -8.03
CA GLN A 112 7.46 16.98 -7.88
C GLN A 112 8.43 16.47 -6.82
N THR A 113 7.92 15.98 -5.69
CA THR A 113 8.73 15.39 -4.63
C THR A 113 9.48 14.16 -5.13
N MET A 114 8.81 13.28 -5.83
CA MET A 114 9.42 12.05 -6.36
C MET A 114 10.54 12.38 -7.34
N ILE A 115 10.32 13.35 -8.23
CA ILE A 115 11.35 13.78 -9.18
C ILE A 115 12.53 14.43 -8.46
N SER A 116 12.28 15.29 -7.47
CA SER A 116 13.35 15.95 -6.71
C SER A 116 14.18 14.99 -5.87
N LEU A 117 13.60 13.85 -5.49
CA LEU A 117 14.31 12.78 -4.77
C LEU A 117 15.12 11.88 -5.70
N GLY A 118 15.10 12.14 -7.01
CA GLY A 118 15.83 11.34 -7.97
C GLY A 118 15.23 9.99 -8.30
N ILE A 119 13.93 9.83 -8.05
CA ILE A 119 13.24 8.58 -8.33
C ILE A 119 13.04 8.43 -9.84
N ASP A 120 13.41 7.28 -10.36
CA ASP A 120 13.20 6.97 -11.77
C ASP A 120 11.76 6.55 -11.99
N VAL A 121 10.92 7.53 -12.35
CA VAL A 121 9.48 7.29 -12.58
C VAL A 121 9.22 6.46 -13.84
N SER A 122 10.23 6.30 -14.72
CA SER A 122 10.09 5.47 -15.92
C SER A 122 9.92 3.97 -15.58
N GLN A 123 10.36 3.56 -14.39
CA GLN A 123 10.18 2.19 -13.93
C GLN A 123 8.79 1.93 -13.33
N LEU A 124 7.98 2.98 -13.17
CA LEU A 124 6.66 2.89 -12.58
C LEU A 124 5.60 2.92 -13.66
N SER A 125 4.60 2.06 -13.53
CA SER A 125 3.41 2.13 -14.36
C SER A 125 2.44 3.10 -13.71
N LEU A 126 2.12 4.18 -14.41
CA LEU A 126 1.27 5.25 -13.90
C LEU A 126 -0.08 5.21 -14.60
N GLY A 127 -1.16 5.31 -13.81
CA GLY A 127 -2.53 5.27 -14.34
C GLY A 127 -3.24 6.54 -14.02
N GLY A 128 -3.36 7.57 -14.09
CA GLY A 128 -4.12 8.76 -13.70
C GLY A 128 -4.93 8.55 -12.43
N SER A 129 -6.23 8.72 -12.49
CA SER A 129 -7.09 8.46 -11.33
C SER A 129 -7.43 6.98 -11.23
N LEU A 130 -7.83 6.55 -10.04
CA LEU A 130 -8.29 5.18 -9.82
C LEU A 130 -9.45 4.82 -10.75
N LYS A 131 -10.42 5.72 -10.89
CA LYS A 131 -11.59 5.52 -11.75
C LYS A 131 -11.19 5.33 -13.21
N GLN A 132 -10.29 6.17 -13.72
CA GLN A 132 -9.82 6.08 -15.10
C GLN A 132 -9.06 4.78 -15.35
N THR A 133 -8.18 4.42 -14.43
CA THR A 133 -7.37 3.21 -14.52
C THR A 133 -8.26 1.96 -14.49
N PHE A 134 -9.20 1.92 -13.58
CA PHE A 134 -10.14 0.80 -13.47
C PHE A 134 -10.96 0.64 -14.74
N LYS A 135 -11.50 1.74 -15.27
CA LYS A 135 -12.24 1.73 -16.54
C LYS A 135 -11.39 1.17 -17.68
N LYS A 136 -10.15 1.63 -17.80
CA LYS A 136 -9.24 1.20 -18.86
C LYS A 136 -8.93 -0.30 -18.76
N LEU A 137 -8.70 -0.81 -17.58
CA LEU A 137 -8.36 -2.23 -17.37
C LEU A 137 -9.55 -3.15 -17.58
N THR A 138 -10.77 -2.67 -17.31
CA THR A 138 -11.99 -3.48 -17.45
C THR A 138 -12.70 -3.32 -18.78
N ALA A 139 -12.33 -2.32 -19.59
CA ALA A 139 -12.95 -2.07 -20.89
C ALA A 139 -12.49 -3.04 -21.98
N ASN A 140 -11.35 -3.70 -21.81
CA ASN A 140 -10.82 -4.67 -22.75
C ASN A 140 -11.06 -6.08 -22.21
N PRO A 141 -11.99 -6.83 -22.76
CA PRO A 141 -12.20 -8.22 -22.36
C PRO A 141 -11.03 -9.12 -22.79
#